data_c529e9f94ed66513ab25a93e7252b8de
#
_entry.id   c529e9f94ed66513ab25a93e7252b8de
#
_cell.length_a   1.000
_cell.length_b   1.000
_cell.length_c   1.000
_cell.angle_alpha   90.00
_cell.angle_beta   90.00
_cell.angle_gamma   90.00
#
_symmetry.space_group_name_H-M   'P 1'
#
loop_
_entity.id
_entity.type
_entity.pdbx_description
1 polymer ?
#
loop_
_entity_poly.entity_id
_entity_poly.type
_entity_poly.pdbx_seq_one_letter_code
_entity_poly.pdbx_strand_id
1 'polypeptide(L)'
;MKCVVLGSGTSTGVPRIGDEWGDCDPNEPRNRRTRVSILLESDAGRRILVDTSTDLRQQLLANRIDAIDAVFWTHDHADHCHGIDDLRVLRYGRGGPIPGYGSAVTVERLRRRFDYVFAGQYGYPTIVALEALDRLRLCAGFSVAWCEMPHGPTKTTGFRFESDGKSVAYVTDFSEIRDETVDLCAGVDVLVTDCLRREPHPTHAHLAMALELAQRCKARRTVLTHLDKSMDYAARSAEVPSGVSVGYDGMEIAL
;
A
#
# COMPACT_ATOMS: atom_id res chain seq x y z
N MET A 1 9.81 -10.48 -10.74
CA MET A 1 9.25 -9.56 -9.71
C MET A 1 7.97 -10.13 -9.13
N LYS A 2 7.69 -9.94 -7.84
CA LYS A 2 6.48 -10.37 -7.13
C LYS A 2 5.89 -9.19 -6.36
N CYS A 3 4.55 -9.07 -6.32
CA CYS A 3 3.83 -8.16 -5.43
C CYS A 3 3.01 -8.98 -4.44
N VAL A 4 3.08 -8.65 -3.15
CA VAL A 4 2.29 -9.27 -2.08
C VAL A 4 1.38 -8.22 -1.48
N VAL A 5 0.08 -8.45 -1.47
CA VAL A 5 -0.88 -7.64 -0.72
C VAL A 5 -0.82 -8.09 0.73
N LEU A 6 -0.15 -7.33 1.59
CA LEU A 6 0.03 -7.68 3.01
C LEU A 6 -1.26 -7.49 3.79
N GLY A 7 -1.99 -6.43 3.47
CA GLY A 7 -3.31 -6.13 3.98
C GLY A 7 -4.16 -5.45 2.91
N SER A 8 -5.44 -5.76 2.88
CA SER A 8 -6.37 -5.34 1.83
C SER A 8 -7.55 -4.52 2.35
N GLY A 9 -7.63 -4.30 3.66
CA GLY A 9 -8.74 -3.63 4.32
C GLY A 9 -8.55 -2.14 4.50
N THR A 10 -9.67 -1.46 4.65
CA THR A 10 -9.76 -0.04 5.02
C THR A 10 -9.28 0.23 6.45
N SER A 11 -9.28 1.50 6.86
CA SER A 11 -8.77 2.00 8.15
C SER A 11 -9.30 1.26 9.39
N THR A 12 -10.51 0.69 9.32
CA THR A 12 -11.11 -0.08 10.43
C THR A 12 -10.81 -1.57 10.36
N GLY A 13 -10.26 -2.07 9.25
CA GLY A 13 -10.17 -3.50 8.95
C GLY A 13 -11.54 -4.15 8.74
N VAL A 14 -11.54 -5.46 8.45
CA VAL A 14 -12.74 -6.31 8.38
C VAL A 14 -12.42 -7.61 9.12
N PRO A 15 -13.24 -8.03 10.13
CA PRO A 15 -14.35 -7.28 10.72
C PRO A 15 -13.86 -6.02 11.45
N ARG A 16 -14.76 -5.08 11.69
CA ARG A 16 -14.50 -3.99 12.62
C ARG A 16 -14.53 -4.49 14.07
N ILE A 17 -14.00 -3.67 14.98
CA ILE A 17 -14.09 -3.95 16.42
C ILE A 17 -15.56 -4.20 16.80
N GLY A 18 -15.77 -5.25 17.59
CA GLY A 18 -17.11 -5.75 17.93
C GLY A 18 -17.62 -6.85 17.00
N ASP A 19 -16.74 -7.44 16.20
CA ASP A 19 -17.04 -8.53 15.26
C ASP A 19 -18.08 -8.12 14.18
N GLU A 20 -17.97 -6.85 13.74
CA GLU A 20 -18.88 -6.26 12.76
C GLU A 20 -18.41 -6.55 11.32
N TRP A 21 -19.02 -7.52 10.68
CA TRP A 21 -18.68 -7.99 9.32
C TRP A 21 -19.40 -7.25 8.19
N GLY A 22 -20.52 -6.53 8.50
CA GLY A 22 -21.34 -5.92 7.46
C GLY A 22 -21.92 -6.94 6.50
N ASP A 23 -21.67 -6.77 5.21
CA ASP A 23 -22.12 -7.68 4.15
C ASP A 23 -21.13 -8.83 3.89
N CYS A 24 -19.96 -8.82 4.54
CA CYS A 24 -18.94 -9.85 4.37
C CYS A 24 -19.30 -11.14 5.11
N ASP A 25 -19.25 -12.29 4.43
CA ASP A 25 -19.41 -13.60 5.06
C ASP A 25 -18.23 -13.87 6.03
N PRO A 26 -18.48 -14.08 7.34
CA PRO A 26 -17.43 -14.36 8.31
C PRO A 26 -16.72 -15.71 8.11
N ASN A 27 -17.33 -16.63 7.32
CA ASN A 27 -16.76 -17.94 7.00
C ASN A 27 -15.85 -17.90 5.76
N GLU A 28 -15.86 -16.81 4.97
CA GLU A 28 -14.92 -16.62 3.86
C GLU A 28 -13.62 -15.99 4.40
N PRO A 29 -12.51 -16.74 4.50
CA PRO A 29 -11.28 -16.24 5.13
C PRO A 29 -10.68 -15.01 4.44
N ARG A 30 -10.95 -14.80 3.13
CA ARG A 30 -10.49 -13.64 2.37
C ARG A 30 -11.26 -12.36 2.70
N ASN A 31 -12.34 -12.45 3.46
CA ASN A 31 -13.02 -11.30 4.04
C ASN A 31 -12.36 -10.78 5.33
N ARG A 32 -11.46 -11.56 5.94
CA ARG A 32 -10.69 -11.09 7.09
C ARG A 32 -9.52 -10.24 6.58
N ARG A 33 -9.65 -8.91 6.73
CA ARG A 33 -8.74 -7.93 6.14
C ARG A 33 -8.10 -7.07 7.21
N THR A 34 -6.80 -7.08 7.27
CA THR A 34 -5.97 -6.11 7.99
C THR A 34 -5.81 -4.84 7.16
N ARG A 35 -5.32 -3.74 7.77
CA ARG A 35 -5.16 -2.44 7.09
C ARG A 35 -4.16 -2.54 5.95
N VAL A 36 -4.39 -1.73 4.94
CA VAL A 36 -3.69 -1.80 3.66
C VAL A 36 -2.17 -1.64 3.76
N SER A 37 -1.45 -2.50 3.05
CA SER A 37 0.00 -2.42 2.81
C SER A 37 0.37 -3.41 1.72
N ILE A 38 1.45 -3.15 0.98
CA ILE A 38 2.01 -4.09 -0.01
C ILE A 38 3.52 -4.28 0.18
N LEU A 39 4.02 -5.42 -0.28
CA LEU A 39 5.44 -5.68 -0.44
C LEU A 39 5.75 -5.99 -1.91
N LEU A 40 6.80 -5.40 -2.44
CA LEU A 40 7.37 -5.73 -3.74
C LEU A 40 8.69 -6.46 -3.55
N GLU A 41 8.90 -7.54 -4.30
CA GLU A 41 10.16 -8.29 -4.32
C GLU A 41 10.64 -8.44 -5.77
N SER A 42 11.86 -7.96 -6.06
CA SER A 42 12.51 -8.13 -7.36
C SER A 42 13.06 -9.57 -7.53
N ASP A 43 13.43 -9.94 -8.76
CA ASP A 43 14.05 -11.23 -9.05
C ASP A 43 15.42 -11.38 -8.37
N ALA A 44 16.06 -10.25 -8.03
CA ALA A 44 17.29 -10.20 -7.21
C ALA A 44 17.04 -10.31 -5.68
N GLY A 45 15.79 -10.54 -5.25
CA GLY A 45 15.41 -10.66 -3.84
C GLY A 45 15.39 -9.32 -3.08
N ARG A 46 15.41 -8.19 -3.77
CA ARG A 46 15.27 -6.87 -3.15
C ARG A 46 13.83 -6.57 -2.83
N ARG A 47 13.57 -6.04 -1.62
CA ARG A 47 12.23 -5.86 -1.08
C ARG A 47 11.92 -4.40 -0.74
N ILE A 48 10.81 -3.90 -1.27
CA ILE A 48 10.24 -2.59 -0.93
C ILE A 48 8.90 -2.82 -0.22
N LEU A 49 8.77 -2.23 0.96
CA LEU A 49 7.50 -2.13 1.70
C LEU A 49 6.82 -0.80 1.35
N VAL A 50 5.51 -0.82 1.10
CA VAL A 50 4.72 0.40 0.96
C VAL A 50 3.65 0.42 2.05
N ASP A 51 3.69 1.47 2.85
CA ASP A 51 2.94 1.69 4.08
C ASP A 51 3.25 0.71 5.22
N THR A 52 3.29 1.23 6.42
CA THR A 52 3.46 0.50 7.66
C THR A 52 2.14 0.51 8.42
N SER A 53 1.21 -0.35 7.99
CA SER A 53 -0.11 -0.41 8.61
C SER A 53 -0.02 -0.71 10.11
N THR A 54 -1.07 -0.43 10.85
CA THR A 54 -1.18 -0.80 12.28
C THR A 54 -1.06 -2.31 12.53
N ASP A 55 -1.21 -3.13 11.49
CA ASP A 55 -1.14 -4.58 11.53
C ASP A 55 0.20 -5.12 11.02
N LEU A 56 1.21 -4.26 10.80
CA LEU A 56 2.45 -4.59 10.10
C LEU A 56 3.13 -5.84 10.68
N ARG A 57 3.27 -5.93 11.99
CA ARG A 57 3.89 -7.09 12.64
C ARG A 57 3.20 -8.40 12.24
N GLN A 58 1.88 -8.43 12.32
CA GLN A 58 1.10 -9.62 11.97
C GLN A 58 1.24 -9.94 10.48
N GLN A 59 1.20 -8.94 9.62
CA GLN A 59 1.37 -9.07 8.17
C GLN A 59 2.73 -9.66 7.80
N LEU A 60 3.81 -9.15 8.39
CA LEU A 60 5.16 -9.65 8.14
C LEU A 60 5.34 -11.10 8.62
N LEU A 61 4.82 -11.44 9.81
CA LEU A 61 4.86 -12.81 10.33
C LEU A 61 4.07 -13.79 9.47
N ALA A 62 2.86 -13.43 9.05
CA ALA A 62 2.00 -14.27 8.20
C ALA A 62 2.65 -14.56 6.84
N ASN A 63 3.37 -13.60 6.28
CA ASN A 63 4.03 -13.70 4.98
C ASN A 63 5.52 -14.11 5.09
N ARG A 64 6.05 -14.42 6.30
CA ARG A 64 7.43 -14.83 6.55
C ARG A 64 8.46 -13.82 6.03
N ILE A 65 8.17 -12.53 6.21
CA ILE A 65 9.04 -11.44 5.81
C ILE A 65 9.88 -11.01 7.01
N ASP A 66 11.19 -11.13 6.89
CA ASP A 66 12.19 -10.85 7.92
C ASP A 66 13.16 -9.71 7.58
N ALA A 67 13.11 -9.22 6.33
CA ALA A 67 13.95 -8.13 5.86
C ALA A 67 13.27 -7.32 4.75
N ILE A 68 13.58 -6.01 4.71
CA ILE A 68 13.23 -5.10 3.63
C ILE A 68 14.42 -4.21 3.29
N ASP A 69 14.51 -3.71 2.07
CA ASP A 69 15.58 -2.80 1.63
C ASP A 69 15.17 -1.33 1.79
N ALA A 70 13.89 -1.02 1.61
CA ALA A 70 13.36 0.34 1.77
C ALA A 70 11.88 0.31 2.15
N VAL A 71 11.38 1.43 2.69
CA VAL A 71 9.97 1.65 2.99
C VAL A 71 9.49 2.97 2.36
N PHE A 72 8.28 2.94 1.81
CA PHE A 72 7.61 4.10 1.22
C PHE A 72 6.29 4.35 1.95
N TRP A 73 5.93 5.62 2.15
CA TRP A 73 4.63 5.99 2.72
C TRP A 73 3.83 6.80 1.72
N THR A 74 2.60 6.36 1.47
CA THR A 74 1.63 7.08 0.65
C THR A 74 1.22 8.39 1.32
N HIS A 75 0.91 8.33 2.62
CA HIS A 75 0.56 9.47 3.45
C HIS A 75 0.64 9.11 4.95
N ASP A 76 0.22 10.03 5.83
CA ASP A 76 0.41 9.93 7.28
C ASP A 76 -0.84 9.52 8.07
N HIS A 77 -1.89 8.97 7.44
CA HIS A 77 -3.01 8.41 8.18
C HIS A 77 -2.59 7.18 9.00
N ALA A 78 -3.30 6.93 10.09
CA ALA A 78 -2.93 5.93 11.09
C ALA A 78 -2.81 4.51 10.51
N ASP A 79 -3.73 4.13 9.66
CA ASP A 79 -3.79 2.83 9.00
C ASP A 79 -2.65 2.61 7.99
N HIS A 80 -1.95 3.67 7.58
CA HIS A 80 -0.79 3.61 6.69
C HIS A 80 0.56 3.79 7.41
N CYS A 81 0.59 4.29 8.65
CA CYS A 81 1.87 4.62 9.27
C CYS A 81 2.05 4.18 10.73
N HIS A 82 1.01 3.76 11.47
CA HIS A 82 1.15 3.49 12.89
C HIS A 82 1.87 2.18 13.25
N GLY A 83 2.14 1.28 12.31
CA GLY A 83 3.03 0.13 12.51
C GLY A 83 4.51 0.44 12.33
N ILE A 84 4.87 1.72 12.18
CA ILE A 84 6.24 2.16 11.92
C ILE A 84 7.27 1.64 12.96
N ASP A 85 6.86 1.42 14.21
CA ASP A 85 7.74 0.94 15.28
C ASP A 85 8.22 -0.50 15.04
N ASP A 86 7.45 -1.33 14.32
CA ASP A 86 7.82 -2.70 13.99
C ASP A 86 9.04 -2.77 13.04
N LEU A 87 9.35 -1.69 12.33
CA LEU A 87 10.57 -1.56 11.51
C LEU A 87 11.84 -1.69 12.35
N ARG A 88 11.78 -1.47 13.66
CA ARG A 88 12.90 -1.63 14.59
C ARG A 88 13.53 -3.02 14.51
N VAL A 89 12.70 -4.07 14.45
CA VAL A 89 13.20 -5.45 14.38
C VAL A 89 13.89 -5.72 13.06
N LEU A 90 13.32 -5.21 11.94
CA LEU A 90 13.93 -5.34 10.61
C LEU A 90 15.25 -4.57 10.51
N ARG A 91 15.41 -3.48 11.26
CA ARG A 91 16.65 -2.69 11.32
C ARG A 91 17.78 -3.46 12.04
N TYR A 92 17.50 -4.32 13.02
CA TYR A 92 18.54 -5.03 13.80
C TYR A 92 19.41 -5.93 12.93
N GLY A 93 18.88 -6.54 11.88
CA GLY A 93 19.63 -7.36 10.91
C GLY A 93 20.43 -6.57 9.87
N ARG A 94 20.40 -5.23 9.94
CA ARG A 94 21.05 -4.35 8.95
C ARG A 94 22.27 -3.63 9.54
N GLY A 95 23.23 -3.30 8.69
CA GLY A 95 24.39 -2.47 9.07
C GLY A 95 24.08 -0.96 9.23
N GLY A 96 22.81 -0.52 9.04
CA GLY A 96 22.40 0.89 9.10
C GLY A 96 20.89 1.05 9.13
N PRO A 97 20.36 2.30 9.18
CA PRO A 97 18.93 2.57 9.14
C PRO A 97 18.30 2.09 7.83
N ILE A 98 16.99 1.81 7.88
CA ILE A 98 16.20 1.47 6.68
C ILE A 98 15.97 2.77 5.88
N PRO A 99 16.30 2.85 4.59
CA PRO A 99 15.89 3.97 3.74
C PRO A 99 14.37 4.12 3.73
N GLY A 100 13.86 5.32 3.98
CA GLY A 100 12.43 5.60 4.02
C GLY A 100 12.07 6.83 3.19
N TYR A 101 10.93 6.79 2.49
CA TYR A 101 10.56 7.84 1.55
C TYR A 101 9.07 8.18 1.63
N GLY A 102 8.77 9.46 1.45
CA GLY A 102 7.42 9.99 1.35
C GLY A 102 7.42 11.39 0.72
N SER A 103 6.24 11.94 0.45
CA SER A 103 6.15 13.34 0.05
C SER A 103 6.73 14.25 1.15
N ALA A 104 7.14 15.47 0.81
CA ALA A 104 7.69 16.42 1.79
C ALA A 104 6.75 16.62 2.98
N VAL A 105 5.44 16.70 2.72
CA VAL A 105 4.41 16.83 3.77
C VAL A 105 4.30 15.57 4.62
N THR A 106 4.32 14.38 4.00
CA THR A 106 4.31 13.11 4.71
C THR A 106 5.54 12.97 5.61
N VAL A 107 6.73 13.28 5.09
CA VAL A 107 8.00 13.27 5.84
C VAL A 107 7.94 14.18 7.06
N GLU A 108 7.48 15.43 6.91
CA GLU A 108 7.34 16.37 8.01
C GLU A 108 6.42 15.82 9.11
N ARG A 109 5.23 15.33 8.71
CA ARG A 109 4.23 14.81 9.65
C ARG A 109 4.68 13.54 10.35
N LEU A 110 5.34 12.61 9.65
CA LEU A 110 5.91 11.41 10.26
C LEU A 110 7.01 11.76 11.27
N ARG A 111 7.93 12.66 10.93
CA ARG A 111 8.97 13.13 11.86
C ARG A 111 8.38 13.77 13.13
N ARG A 112 7.31 14.53 12.99
CA ARG A 112 6.63 15.14 14.13
C ARG A 112 5.95 14.13 15.05
N ARG A 113 5.42 13.03 14.50
CA ARG A 113 4.69 12.02 15.27
C ARG A 113 5.60 10.94 15.87
N PHE A 114 6.67 10.59 15.14
CA PHE A 114 7.54 9.44 15.42
C PHE A 114 9.01 9.83 15.43
N ASP A 115 9.35 10.96 16.04
CA ASP A 115 10.70 11.52 16.06
C ASP A 115 11.77 10.51 16.49
N TYR A 116 11.47 9.66 17.48
CA TYR A 116 12.35 8.62 18.00
C TYR A 116 12.76 7.57 16.93
N VAL A 117 11.91 7.35 15.91
CA VAL A 117 12.22 6.42 14.81
C VAL A 117 13.33 6.99 13.91
N PHE A 118 13.34 8.30 13.73
CA PHE A 118 14.19 9.00 12.77
C PHE A 118 15.41 9.66 13.37
N ALA A 119 15.37 10.06 14.63
CA ALA A 119 16.44 10.82 15.27
C ALA A 119 17.48 9.94 15.98
N GLY A 120 17.06 8.75 16.45
CA GLY A 120 17.88 7.96 17.36
C GLY A 120 18.03 8.67 18.71
N GLN A 121 17.43 8.14 19.78
CA GLN A 121 17.39 8.80 21.09
C GLN A 121 17.76 7.80 22.21
N TYR A 122 18.29 8.34 23.31
CA TYR A 122 18.59 7.55 24.53
C TYR A 122 19.44 6.31 24.31
N GLY A 123 20.41 6.37 23.36
CA GLY A 123 21.27 5.25 23.00
C GLY A 123 20.66 4.27 21.99
N TYR A 124 19.43 4.47 21.58
CA TYR A 124 18.85 3.70 20.47
C TYR A 124 19.27 4.29 19.12
N PRO A 125 19.64 3.45 18.14
CA PRO A 125 20.03 3.94 16.83
C PRO A 125 18.81 4.40 16.02
N THR A 126 19.03 5.28 15.05
CA THR A 126 18.04 5.63 14.01
C THR A 126 17.51 4.34 13.36
N ILE A 127 16.21 4.19 13.32
CA ILE A 127 15.53 3.03 12.71
C ILE A 127 15.39 3.26 11.21
N VAL A 128 14.89 4.43 10.81
CA VAL A 128 14.64 4.80 9.42
C VAL A 128 15.38 6.10 9.07
N ALA A 129 16.13 6.10 7.98
CA ALA A 129 16.64 7.30 7.33
C ALA A 129 15.56 7.83 6.39
N LEU A 130 14.76 8.79 6.88
CA LEU A 130 13.59 9.30 6.17
C LEU A 130 13.94 10.49 5.30
N GLU A 131 13.60 10.44 4.01
CA GLU A 131 13.87 11.48 3.02
C GLU A 131 12.63 11.79 2.18
N ALA A 132 12.56 13.02 1.65
CA ALA A 132 11.54 13.40 0.69
C ALA A 132 11.82 12.83 -0.70
N LEU A 133 10.75 12.52 -1.43
CA LEU A 133 10.80 11.89 -2.76
C LEU A 133 11.46 12.74 -3.86
N ASP A 134 11.58 14.04 -3.70
CA ASP A 134 11.88 15.07 -4.71
C ASP A 134 12.71 14.61 -5.94
N ARG A 135 13.86 13.96 -5.72
CA ARG A 135 14.78 13.51 -6.76
C ARG A 135 14.96 11.99 -6.85
N LEU A 136 14.20 11.25 -6.05
CA LEU A 136 14.30 9.79 -6.04
C LEU A 136 13.85 9.24 -7.40
N ARG A 137 14.70 8.43 -8.03
CA ARG A 137 14.41 7.74 -9.29
C ARG A 137 14.77 6.26 -9.23
N LEU A 138 15.65 5.89 -8.30
CA LEU A 138 16.13 4.51 -8.14
C LEU A 138 16.28 4.19 -6.66
N CYS A 139 15.69 3.08 -6.21
CA CYS A 139 15.79 2.59 -4.85
C CYS A 139 15.81 1.06 -4.84
N ALA A 140 16.80 0.47 -4.17
CA ALA A 140 16.90 -1.00 -4.01
C ALA A 140 16.78 -1.77 -5.35
N GLY A 141 17.24 -1.21 -6.47
CA GLY A 141 17.13 -1.81 -7.81
C GLY A 141 15.78 -1.60 -8.50
N PHE A 142 14.86 -0.86 -7.89
CA PHE A 142 13.60 -0.45 -8.52
C PHE A 142 13.70 0.99 -9.05
N SER A 143 13.28 1.21 -10.30
CA SER A 143 12.91 2.55 -10.75
C SER A 143 11.62 2.97 -10.04
N VAL A 144 11.59 4.22 -9.57
CA VAL A 144 10.44 4.76 -8.81
C VAL A 144 9.93 6.03 -9.50
N ALA A 145 8.65 6.03 -9.83
CA ALA A 145 7.90 7.22 -10.21
C ALA A 145 6.74 7.42 -9.23
N TRP A 146 6.25 8.64 -9.10
CA TRP A 146 5.18 8.98 -8.17
C TRP A 146 4.40 10.22 -8.61
N CYS A 147 3.16 10.33 -8.15
CA CYS A 147 2.36 11.55 -8.27
C CYS A 147 1.55 11.79 -7.00
N GLU A 148 1.12 13.03 -6.78
CA GLU A 148 0.18 13.37 -5.72
C GLU A 148 -1.26 13.19 -6.20
N MET A 149 -2.09 12.60 -5.34
CA MET A 149 -3.50 12.37 -5.59
C MET A 149 -4.36 13.06 -4.52
N PRO A 150 -5.55 13.60 -4.88
CA PRO A 150 -6.45 14.21 -3.91
C PRO A 150 -7.09 13.14 -3.02
N HIS A 151 -7.15 13.42 -1.71
CA HIS A 151 -7.79 12.59 -0.70
C HIS A 151 -8.55 13.46 0.30
N GLY A 152 -9.73 13.94 -0.09
CA GLY A 152 -10.48 14.93 0.68
C GLY A 152 -9.66 16.20 0.93
N PRO A 153 -9.45 16.61 2.19
CA PRO A 153 -8.69 17.83 2.53
C PRO A 153 -7.17 17.63 2.47
N THR A 154 -6.69 16.42 2.24
CA THR A 154 -5.26 16.06 2.18
C THR A 154 -4.88 15.49 0.83
N LYS A 155 -3.63 15.11 0.69
CA LYS A 155 -3.11 14.42 -0.48
C LYS A 155 -2.44 13.11 -0.07
N THR A 156 -2.49 12.14 -0.98
CA THR A 156 -1.73 10.89 -0.91
C THR A 156 -0.74 10.82 -2.06
N THR A 157 0.18 9.89 -1.99
CA THR A 157 1.18 9.65 -3.03
C THR A 157 0.89 8.30 -3.68
N GLY A 158 0.60 8.32 -4.98
CA GLY A 158 0.60 7.13 -5.82
C GLY A 158 2.02 6.81 -6.28
N PHE A 159 2.34 5.52 -6.32
CA PHE A 159 3.66 5.03 -6.71
C PHE A 159 3.61 4.11 -7.92
N ARG A 160 4.65 4.18 -8.76
CA ARG A 160 4.97 3.19 -9.77
C ARG A 160 6.38 2.67 -9.52
N PHE A 161 6.52 1.36 -9.42
CA PHE A 161 7.80 0.66 -9.26
C PHE A 161 8.05 -0.23 -10.46
N GLU A 162 9.28 -0.18 -10.98
CA GLU A 162 9.69 -1.02 -12.09
C GLU A 162 11.01 -1.73 -11.76
N SER A 163 11.06 -3.02 -12.02
CA SER A 163 12.26 -3.84 -11.92
C SER A 163 12.14 -5.03 -12.87
N ASP A 164 13.25 -5.47 -13.45
CA ASP A 164 13.32 -6.67 -14.27
C ASP A 164 12.35 -6.64 -15.48
N GLY A 165 12.09 -5.44 -16.04
CA GLY A 165 11.14 -5.22 -17.13
C GLY A 165 9.67 -5.41 -16.76
N LYS A 166 9.35 -5.44 -15.45
CA LYS A 166 8.01 -5.54 -14.88
C LYS A 166 7.65 -4.29 -14.11
N SER A 167 6.35 -4.00 -14.01
CA SER A 167 5.85 -2.77 -13.41
C SER A 167 4.64 -3.00 -12.52
N VAL A 168 4.63 -2.35 -11.35
CA VAL A 168 3.50 -2.28 -10.42
C VAL A 168 3.19 -0.83 -10.11
N ALA A 169 1.92 -0.44 -10.24
CA ALA A 169 1.43 0.81 -9.67
C ALA A 169 0.61 0.52 -8.41
N TYR A 170 0.83 1.32 -7.37
CA TYR A 170 0.08 1.30 -6.13
C TYR A 170 -0.53 2.68 -5.89
N VAL A 171 -1.86 2.77 -5.97
CA VAL A 171 -2.61 4.01 -5.85
C VAL A 171 -3.79 3.76 -4.92
N THR A 172 -3.65 4.18 -3.68
CA THR A 172 -4.67 4.06 -2.63
C THR A 172 -5.07 5.42 -2.11
N ASP A 173 -6.27 5.51 -1.52
CA ASP A 173 -6.76 6.71 -0.86
C ASP A 173 -6.81 7.92 -1.80
N PHE A 174 -7.60 7.81 -2.85
CA PHE A 174 -7.84 8.93 -3.75
C PHE A 174 -9.34 9.15 -4.01
N SER A 175 -9.73 10.40 -4.20
CA SER A 175 -11.13 10.82 -4.41
C SER A 175 -11.43 11.27 -5.83
N GLU A 176 -10.42 11.36 -6.69
CA GLU A 176 -10.53 11.85 -8.07
C GLU A 176 -9.45 11.21 -8.94
N ILE A 177 -9.81 10.81 -10.16
CA ILE A 177 -8.86 10.34 -11.17
C ILE A 177 -8.34 11.57 -11.94
N ARG A 178 -7.05 11.88 -11.78
CA ARG A 178 -6.36 12.91 -12.54
C ARG A 178 -5.53 12.29 -13.66
N ASP A 179 -5.21 13.09 -14.67
CA ASP A 179 -4.43 12.63 -15.81
C ASP A 179 -3.03 12.17 -15.37
N GLU A 180 -2.42 12.84 -14.37
CA GLU A 180 -1.15 12.42 -13.79
C GLU A 180 -1.22 11.03 -13.14
N THR A 181 -2.36 10.67 -12.53
CA THR A 181 -2.59 9.33 -11.98
C THR A 181 -2.72 8.30 -13.09
N VAL A 182 -3.43 8.63 -14.17
CA VAL A 182 -3.55 7.75 -15.34
C VAL A 182 -2.20 7.54 -16.00
N ASP A 183 -1.42 8.61 -16.19
CA ASP A 183 -0.07 8.55 -16.79
C ASP A 183 0.89 7.72 -15.93
N LEU A 184 0.85 7.89 -14.60
CA LEU A 184 1.64 7.07 -13.67
C LEU A 184 1.34 5.57 -13.83
N CYS A 185 0.06 5.22 -13.96
CA CYS A 185 -0.41 3.84 -14.05
C CYS A 185 -0.40 3.28 -15.49
N ALA A 186 -0.04 4.08 -16.50
CA ALA A 186 -0.17 3.69 -17.90
C ALA A 186 0.58 2.40 -18.23
N GLY A 187 -0.15 1.40 -18.74
CA GLY A 187 0.40 0.13 -19.25
C GLY A 187 1.10 -0.76 -18.23
N VAL A 188 0.87 -0.56 -16.91
CA VAL A 188 1.51 -1.38 -15.88
C VAL A 188 1.07 -2.85 -15.95
N ASP A 189 1.96 -3.75 -15.55
CA ASP A 189 1.63 -5.17 -15.46
C ASP A 189 0.60 -5.43 -14.35
N VAL A 190 0.73 -4.73 -13.21
CA VAL A 190 -0.22 -4.82 -12.09
C VAL A 190 -0.54 -3.43 -11.57
N LEU A 191 -1.83 -3.12 -11.48
CA LEU A 191 -2.36 -1.97 -10.76
C LEU A 191 -2.99 -2.47 -9.46
N VAL A 192 -2.50 -2.01 -8.31
CA VAL A 192 -3.17 -2.18 -7.01
C VAL A 192 -3.81 -0.85 -6.66
N THR A 193 -5.15 -0.81 -6.58
CA THR A 193 -5.89 0.45 -6.47
C THR A 193 -6.94 0.44 -5.38
N ASP A 194 -7.17 1.63 -4.79
CA ASP A 194 -8.27 1.89 -3.87
C ASP A 194 -9.61 1.47 -4.44
N CYS A 195 -10.43 0.82 -3.63
CA CYS A 195 -11.81 0.48 -3.93
C CYS A 195 -12.60 0.29 -2.63
N LEU A 196 -12.84 1.40 -1.92
CA LEU A 196 -13.41 1.34 -0.58
C LEU A 196 -14.72 0.53 -0.52
N ARG A 197 -15.66 0.85 -1.44
CA ARG A 197 -17.01 0.26 -1.51
C ARG A 197 -17.63 0.44 -2.90
N ARG A 198 -18.86 -0.04 -3.08
CA ARG A 198 -19.57 0.12 -4.37
C ARG A 198 -20.01 1.55 -4.63
N GLU A 199 -20.59 2.19 -3.62
CA GLU A 199 -21.18 3.52 -3.70
C GLU A 199 -20.11 4.61 -3.57
N PRO A 200 -20.33 5.79 -4.20
CA PRO A 200 -19.41 6.92 -4.09
C PRO A 200 -19.06 7.29 -2.65
N HIS A 201 -17.82 7.71 -2.44
CA HIS A 201 -17.31 8.21 -1.18
C HIS A 201 -16.58 9.54 -1.38
N PRO A 202 -16.66 10.49 -0.44
CA PRO A 202 -16.08 11.83 -0.63
C PRO A 202 -14.55 11.86 -0.68
N THR A 203 -13.87 10.86 -0.14
CA THR A 203 -12.42 10.84 0.00
C THR A 203 -11.74 9.61 -0.61
N HIS A 204 -12.47 8.59 -1.01
CA HIS A 204 -11.94 7.33 -1.54
C HIS A 204 -12.56 6.95 -2.87
N ALA A 205 -11.82 6.19 -3.66
CA ALA A 205 -12.35 5.56 -4.84
C ALA A 205 -13.40 4.50 -4.47
N HIS A 206 -14.42 4.42 -5.29
CA HIS A 206 -15.45 3.39 -5.25
C HIS A 206 -15.30 2.45 -6.46
N LEU A 207 -16.04 1.35 -6.49
CA LEU A 207 -15.86 0.31 -7.49
C LEU A 207 -15.86 0.83 -8.93
N ALA A 208 -16.83 1.67 -9.30
CA ALA A 208 -16.89 2.21 -10.66
C ALA A 208 -15.65 3.07 -11.00
N MET A 209 -15.16 3.88 -10.04
CA MET A 209 -13.96 4.71 -10.22
C MET A 209 -12.70 3.85 -10.34
N ALA A 210 -12.55 2.78 -9.55
CA ALA A 210 -11.43 1.87 -9.64
C ALA A 210 -11.39 1.16 -11.01
N LEU A 211 -12.55 0.72 -11.52
CA LEU A 211 -12.68 0.11 -12.84
C LEU A 211 -12.39 1.11 -13.98
N GLU A 212 -12.84 2.36 -13.84
CA GLU A 212 -12.53 3.44 -14.78
C GLU A 212 -11.02 3.69 -14.85
N LEU A 213 -10.33 3.80 -13.70
CA LEU A 213 -8.90 3.97 -13.69
C LEU A 213 -8.18 2.81 -14.37
N ALA A 214 -8.55 1.57 -14.06
CA ALA A 214 -7.98 0.37 -14.68
C ALA A 214 -8.13 0.38 -16.21
N GLN A 215 -9.29 0.80 -16.71
CA GLN A 215 -9.56 0.91 -18.14
C GLN A 215 -8.73 2.04 -18.78
N ARG A 216 -8.71 3.23 -18.18
CA ARG A 216 -7.99 4.39 -18.71
C ARG A 216 -6.50 4.15 -18.81
N CYS A 217 -5.89 3.56 -17.79
CA CYS A 217 -4.44 3.27 -17.77
C CYS A 217 -4.05 1.98 -18.51
N LYS A 218 -5.02 1.18 -18.96
CA LYS A 218 -4.79 -0.09 -19.67
C LYS A 218 -3.88 -1.04 -18.88
N ALA A 219 -4.08 -1.13 -17.57
CA ALA A 219 -3.36 -2.08 -16.73
C ALA A 219 -3.64 -3.52 -17.17
N ARG A 220 -2.63 -4.39 -17.20
CA ARG A 220 -2.81 -5.79 -17.61
C ARG A 220 -3.61 -6.59 -16.58
N ARG A 221 -3.36 -6.34 -15.30
CA ARG A 221 -4.09 -6.90 -14.16
C ARG A 221 -4.37 -5.79 -13.15
N THR A 222 -5.53 -5.83 -12.52
CA THR A 222 -5.91 -4.88 -11.47
C THR A 222 -6.31 -5.64 -10.22
N VAL A 223 -5.85 -5.18 -9.07
CA VAL A 223 -6.21 -5.70 -7.75
C VAL A 223 -6.86 -4.59 -6.95
N LEU A 224 -8.08 -4.81 -6.53
CA LEU A 224 -8.84 -3.89 -5.68
C LEU A 224 -8.38 -4.04 -4.22
N THR A 225 -8.05 -2.95 -3.56
CA THR A 225 -7.60 -2.94 -2.16
C THR A 225 -8.31 -1.84 -1.36
N HIS A 226 -8.00 -1.69 -0.08
CA HIS A 226 -8.62 -0.74 0.84
C HIS A 226 -10.13 -0.98 1.04
N LEU A 227 -10.52 -2.25 1.02
CA LEU A 227 -11.91 -2.71 0.98
C LEU A 227 -12.57 -2.61 2.36
N ASP A 228 -13.79 -2.08 2.41
CA ASP A 228 -14.59 -2.04 3.63
C ASP A 228 -15.46 -3.30 3.83
N LYS A 229 -16.24 -3.31 4.89
CA LYS A 229 -17.14 -4.40 5.28
C LYS A 229 -18.34 -4.64 4.34
N SER A 230 -18.57 -3.80 3.33
CA SER A 230 -19.60 -4.02 2.29
C SER A 230 -19.07 -4.78 1.07
N MET A 231 -17.77 -5.02 1.04
CA MET A 231 -17.07 -5.59 -0.09
C MET A 231 -16.78 -7.08 0.10
N ASP A 232 -17.85 -7.90 0.22
CA ASP A 232 -17.72 -9.35 0.31
C ASP A 232 -16.90 -9.92 -0.85
N TYR A 233 -15.92 -10.78 -0.52
CA TYR A 233 -14.99 -11.32 -1.50
C TYR A 233 -15.67 -12.11 -2.61
N ALA A 234 -16.53 -13.05 -2.26
CA ALA A 234 -17.17 -13.94 -3.23
C ALA A 234 -18.13 -13.17 -4.15
N ALA A 235 -18.95 -12.30 -3.56
CA ALA A 235 -19.90 -11.48 -4.29
C ALA A 235 -19.18 -10.50 -5.25
N ARG A 236 -18.13 -9.82 -4.77
CA ARG A 236 -17.36 -8.88 -5.62
C ARG A 236 -16.54 -9.59 -6.69
N SER A 237 -15.97 -10.76 -6.37
CA SER A 237 -15.22 -11.55 -7.36
C SER A 237 -16.12 -12.04 -8.52
N ALA A 238 -17.40 -12.25 -8.28
CA ALA A 238 -18.37 -12.59 -9.32
C ALA A 238 -18.81 -11.37 -10.17
N GLU A 239 -18.65 -10.15 -9.65
CA GLU A 239 -19.09 -8.91 -10.29
C GLU A 239 -18.00 -8.24 -11.15
N VAL A 240 -16.74 -8.33 -10.74
CA VAL A 240 -15.64 -7.64 -11.43
C VAL A 240 -15.32 -8.26 -12.79
N PRO A 241 -14.91 -7.45 -13.78
CA PRO A 241 -14.59 -7.94 -15.11
C PRO A 241 -13.29 -8.78 -15.12
N SER A 242 -13.08 -9.53 -16.21
CA SER A 242 -11.80 -10.23 -16.46
C SER A 242 -10.62 -9.28 -16.37
N GLY A 243 -9.53 -9.73 -15.73
CA GLY A 243 -8.34 -8.92 -15.48
C GLY A 243 -8.39 -8.10 -14.20
N VAL A 244 -9.55 -8.05 -13.52
CA VAL A 244 -9.70 -7.42 -12.20
C VAL A 244 -9.92 -8.49 -11.13
N SER A 245 -9.28 -8.35 -10.00
CA SER A 245 -9.39 -9.25 -8.85
C SER A 245 -9.66 -8.47 -7.57
N VAL A 246 -10.43 -9.06 -6.67
CA VAL A 246 -10.61 -8.54 -5.31
C VAL A 246 -9.40 -8.94 -4.48
N GLY A 247 -8.70 -7.97 -3.89
CA GLY A 247 -7.56 -8.21 -3.02
C GLY A 247 -7.94 -8.90 -1.71
N TYR A 248 -7.02 -9.66 -1.17
CA TYR A 248 -7.10 -10.26 0.16
C TYR A 248 -5.71 -10.34 0.79
N ASP A 249 -5.66 -10.43 2.11
CA ASP A 249 -4.42 -10.48 2.86
C ASP A 249 -3.59 -11.72 2.52
N GLY A 250 -2.33 -11.51 2.17
CA GLY A 250 -1.42 -12.56 1.72
C GLY A 250 -1.54 -12.94 0.23
N MET A 251 -2.30 -12.18 -0.58
CA MET A 251 -2.40 -12.42 -2.03
C MET A 251 -1.04 -12.18 -2.69
N GLU A 252 -0.47 -13.21 -3.28
CA GLU A 252 0.77 -13.12 -4.07
C GLU A 252 0.47 -12.99 -5.57
N ILE A 253 1.13 -12.04 -6.22
CA ILE A 253 0.98 -11.75 -7.64
C ILE A 253 2.37 -11.85 -8.28
N ALA A 254 2.64 -12.96 -8.96
CA ALA A 254 3.83 -13.12 -9.80
C ALA A 254 3.69 -12.31 -11.11
N LEU A 255 4.75 -11.59 -11.49
CA LEU A 255 4.81 -10.77 -12.71
C LEU A 255 5.72 -11.41 -13.76
#